data_d40233ce03be02ff720d4ad87434c88f
#
_entry.id   d40233ce03be02ff720d4ad87434c88f
#
_cell.length_a   1.000
_cell.length_b   1.000
_cell.length_c   1.000
_cell.angle_alpha   90.00
_cell.angle_beta   90.00
_cell.angle_gamma   90.00
#
_symmetry.space_group_name_H-M   'P 1'
#
loop_
_entity.id
_entity.type
_entity.pdbx_description
1 polymer ?
#
loop_
_entity_poly.entity_id
_entity_poly.type
_entity_poly.pdbx_seq_one_letter_code
_entity_poly.pdbx_strand_id
1 'polypeptide(L)'
;MPWSEPTQSARRAVLLGGYGLAAALAAAELAILALALNPNVNNDYRAYYIDKSTTCLNRDAVGRYTPGRTVSFRSDGAREATAMMVCGWSGPVADGTHSLGETSRLRLALPSPPGEGFLATLQMAAVIRPPQLSQRVVISANGVRLHQATLSGPAPTTVTLAIPRAALPDSGMLEIEFDYPDGIAQSPAASNIYNRSIKLISFRLDAL
;
A
#
# COMPACT_ATOMS: atom_id res chain seq x y z
N MET A 1 53.17 31.52 -42.80
CA MET A 1 53.56 31.27 -41.40
C MET A 1 53.62 29.76 -41.23
N PRO A 2 54.76 29.16 -40.90
CA PRO A 2 54.87 27.72 -40.71
C PRO A 2 54.23 27.36 -39.37
N TRP A 3 53.31 26.40 -39.33
CA TRP A 3 52.76 25.81 -38.13
C TRP A 3 53.84 25.02 -37.43
N SER A 4 54.28 25.47 -36.24
CA SER A 4 55.22 24.72 -35.43
C SER A 4 54.53 23.46 -34.89
N GLU A 5 55.06 22.28 -35.24
CA GLU A 5 54.51 21.02 -34.68
C GLU A 5 54.69 20.98 -33.18
N PRO A 6 53.68 20.52 -32.44
CA PRO A 6 53.74 20.41 -30.97
C PRO A 6 54.85 19.43 -30.60
N THR A 7 55.64 19.78 -29.62
CA THR A 7 56.74 18.92 -29.08
C THR A 7 56.16 17.59 -28.54
N GLN A 8 56.96 16.53 -28.59
CA GLN A 8 56.56 15.19 -28.16
C GLN A 8 56.08 15.15 -26.68
N SER A 9 56.63 16.03 -25.83
CA SER A 9 56.18 16.24 -24.46
C SER A 9 54.79 16.86 -24.35
N ALA A 10 54.46 17.82 -25.22
CA ALA A 10 53.12 18.43 -25.25
C ALA A 10 52.05 17.42 -25.71
N ARG A 11 52.36 16.58 -26.70
CA ARG A 11 51.44 15.51 -27.13
C ARG A 11 51.20 14.48 -26.01
N ARG A 12 52.23 14.08 -25.26
CA ARG A 12 52.09 13.17 -24.09
C ARG A 12 51.28 13.81 -22.97
N ALA A 13 51.46 15.07 -22.68
CA ALA A 13 50.69 15.77 -21.65
C ALA A 13 49.18 15.85 -22.02
N VAL A 14 48.86 16.14 -23.28
CA VAL A 14 47.47 16.16 -23.77
C VAL A 14 46.84 14.78 -23.71
N LEU A 15 47.56 13.72 -24.10
CA LEU A 15 47.07 12.35 -24.03
C LEU A 15 46.83 11.91 -22.59
N LEU A 16 47.76 12.17 -21.68
CA LEU A 16 47.62 11.84 -20.26
C LEU A 16 46.45 12.61 -19.61
N GLY A 17 46.29 13.89 -19.96
CA GLY A 17 45.19 14.72 -19.53
C GLY A 17 43.82 14.18 -20.05
N GLY A 18 43.79 13.78 -21.34
CA GLY A 18 42.61 13.18 -21.93
C GLY A 18 42.19 11.86 -21.28
N TYR A 19 43.16 10.96 -21.05
CA TYR A 19 42.88 9.70 -20.32
C TYR A 19 42.48 9.93 -18.86
N GLY A 20 43.09 10.88 -18.19
CA GLY A 20 42.70 11.28 -16.82
C GLY A 20 41.27 11.78 -16.74
N LEU A 21 40.87 12.64 -17.69
CA LEU A 21 39.49 13.13 -17.75
C LEU A 21 38.50 12.00 -18.07
N ALA A 22 38.81 11.14 -19.03
CA ALA A 22 37.96 10.01 -19.38
C ALA A 22 37.79 9.04 -18.19
N ALA A 23 38.84 8.75 -17.46
CA ALA A 23 38.78 7.91 -16.27
C ALA A 23 37.94 8.55 -15.15
N ALA A 24 38.08 9.88 -14.95
CA ALA A 24 37.28 10.60 -13.97
C ALA A 24 35.78 10.59 -14.32
N LEU A 25 35.42 10.79 -15.60
CA LEU A 25 34.04 10.70 -16.07
C LEU A 25 33.48 9.29 -15.90
N ALA A 26 34.23 8.24 -16.28
CA ALA A 26 33.80 6.87 -16.09
C ALA A 26 33.59 6.52 -14.61
N ALA A 27 34.46 6.99 -13.73
CA ALA A 27 34.30 6.81 -12.29
C ALA A 27 33.05 7.53 -11.75
N ALA A 28 32.77 8.74 -12.23
CA ALA A 28 31.54 9.48 -11.87
C ALA A 28 30.29 8.76 -12.35
N GLU A 29 30.27 8.25 -13.58
CA GLU A 29 29.14 7.48 -14.12
C GLU A 29 28.89 6.20 -13.31
N LEU A 30 29.95 5.46 -12.95
CA LEU A 30 29.85 4.27 -12.11
C LEU A 30 29.32 4.60 -10.70
N ALA A 31 29.76 5.71 -10.12
CA ALA A 31 29.25 6.17 -8.83
C ALA A 31 27.75 6.52 -8.90
N ILE A 32 27.33 7.25 -9.94
CA ILE A 32 25.90 7.58 -10.18
C ILE A 32 25.09 6.29 -10.36
N LEU A 33 25.60 5.34 -11.14
CA LEU A 33 24.94 4.05 -11.36
C LEU A 33 24.79 3.27 -10.04
N ALA A 34 25.84 3.21 -9.23
CA ALA A 34 25.81 2.55 -7.92
C ALA A 34 24.78 3.19 -6.97
N LEU A 35 24.68 4.53 -6.96
CA LEU A 35 23.66 5.25 -6.20
C LEU A 35 22.25 4.98 -6.74
N ALA A 36 22.09 4.91 -8.06
CA ALA A 36 20.80 4.62 -8.69
C ALA A 36 20.31 3.18 -8.43
N LEU A 37 21.23 2.22 -8.33
CA LEU A 37 20.91 0.82 -7.98
C LEU A 37 20.48 0.67 -6.51
N ASN A 38 20.87 1.61 -5.64
CA ASN A 38 20.55 1.58 -4.21
C ASN A 38 20.05 2.95 -3.74
N PRO A 39 18.89 3.43 -4.27
CA PRO A 39 18.38 4.75 -3.94
C PRO A 39 18.04 4.84 -2.45
N ASN A 40 18.48 5.93 -1.82
CA ASN A 40 18.13 6.25 -0.45
C ASN A 40 16.71 6.85 -0.41
N VAL A 41 15.71 5.97 -0.48
CA VAL A 41 14.27 6.32 -0.42
C VAL A 41 13.65 5.67 0.81
N ASN A 42 12.51 6.19 1.26
CA ASN A 42 11.78 5.58 2.37
C ASN A 42 11.29 4.16 2.00
N ASN A 43 11.00 3.35 3.01
CA ASN A 43 10.61 1.95 2.82
C ASN A 43 9.32 1.81 2.02
N ASP A 44 8.34 2.71 2.20
CA ASP A 44 7.06 2.68 1.49
C ASP A 44 7.26 2.94 -0.02
N TYR A 45 8.11 3.92 -0.37
CA TYR A 45 8.45 4.21 -1.75
C TYR A 45 9.18 3.02 -2.40
N ARG A 46 10.14 2.42 -1.68
CA ARG A 46 10.88 1.25 -2.15
C ARG A 46 9.93 0.08 -2.40
N ALA A 47 9.07 -0.26 -1.42
CA ALA A 47 8.12 -1.36 -1.52
C ALA A 47 7.15 -1.19 -2.69
N TYR A 48 6.67 0.04 -2.95
CA TYR A 48 5.71 0.31 -4.01
C TYR A 48 6.34 0.39 -5.41
N TYR A 49 7.44 1.17 -5.58
CA TYR A 49 7.97 1.47 -6.90
C TYR A 49 9.11 0.54 -7.35
N ILE A 50 9.94 0.07 -6.40
CA ILE A 50 11.14 -0.71 -6.69
C ILE A 50 10.87 -2.20 -6.53
N ASP A 51 10.50 -2.62 -5.32
CA ASP A 51 10.31 -4.03 -4.98
C ASP A 51 8.95 -4.56 -5.46
N LYS A 52 8.00 -3.66 -5.70
CA LYS A 52 6.62 -3.98 -6.10
C LYS A 52 5.99 -5.03 -5.19
N SER A 53 6.25 -4.93 -3.89
CA SER A 53 5.77 -5.83 -2.85
C SER A 53 4.42 -5.39 -2.27
N THR A 54 3.99 -4.16 -2.51
CA THR A 54 2.73 -3.61 -2.00
C THR A 54 2.03 -2.71 -3.01
N THR A 55 0.70 -2.60 -2.92
CA THR A 55 -0.10 -1.54 -3.57
C THR A 55 -0.33 -0.35 -2.64
N CYS A 56 0.19 -0.42 -1.41
CA CYS A 56 0.02 0.60 -0.40
C CYS A 56 1.05 1.72 -0.51
N LEU A 57 0.90 2.59 -1.50
CA LEU A 57 1.49 3.92 -1.42
C LEU A 57 0.55 4.77 -0.58
N ASN A 58 1.07 5.31 0.53
CA ASN A 58 0.27 6.11 1.46
C ASN A 58 -0.32 7.33 0.73
N ARG A 59 -1.63 7.31 0.50
CA ARG A 59 -2.38 8.45 -0.05
C ARG A 59 -2.94 9.26 1.10
N ASP A 60 -3.07 10.56 0.91
CA ASP A 60 -3.72 11.47 1.87
C ASP A 60 -5.27 11.35 1.82
N ALA A 61 -5.78 10.18 1.42
CA ALA A 61 -7.20 9.92 1.40
C ALA A 61 -7.73 9.84 2.84
N VAL A 62 -8.74 10.63 3.15
CA VAL A 62 -9.42 10.65 4.45
C VAL A 62 -10.91 10.82 4.20
N GLY A 63 -11.69 9.78 4.47
CA GLY A 63 -13.15 9.84 4.40
C GLY A 63 -13.76 10.43 5.68
N ARG A 64 -14.66 11.38 5.57
CA ARG A 64 -15.48 11.80 6.71
C ARG A 64 -16.49 10.71 7.03
N TYR A 65 -16.55 10.29 8.28
CA TYR A 65 -17.44 9.22 8.70
C TYR A 65 -18.30 9.64 9.90
N THR A 66 -19.59 9.32 9.82
CA THR A 66 -20.52 9.52 10.92
C THR A 66 -20.86 8.17 11.56
N PRO A 67 -20.59 7.96 12.86
CA PRO A 67 -20.95 6.71 13.55
C PRO A 67 -22.43 6.36 13.39
N GLY A 68 -22.72 5.07 13.31
CA GLY A 68 -24.04 4.54 13.04
C GLY A 68 -24.42 4.42 11.57
N ARG A 69 -23.65 4.99 10.65
CA ARG A 69 -23.88 4.90 9.21
C ARG A 69 -23.21 3.68 8.60
N THR A 70 -23.92 2.97 7.72
CA THR A 70 -23.31 1.93 6.90
C THR A 70 -22.78 2.50 5.60
N VAL A 71 -21.50 2.26 5.30
CA VAL A 71 -20.87 2.60 4.03
C VAL A 71 -20.85 1.36 3.14
N SER A 72 -21.39 1.50 1.94
CA SER A 72 -21.33 0.45 0.91
C SER A 72 -20.02 0.55 0.15
N PHE A 73 -19.31 -0.56 0.02
CA PHE A 73 -18.11 -0.72 -0.80
C PHE A 73 -18.43 -1.32 -2.17
N ARG A 74 -19.69 -1.23 -2.58
CA ARG A 74 -20.18 -1.55 -3.92
C ARG A 74 -20.22 -0.29 -4.80
N SER A 75 -20.58 -0.47 -6.07
CA SER A 75 -20.69 0.65 -7.02
C SER A 75 -21.70 1.73 -6.60
N ASP A 76 -22.74 1.37 -5.83
CA ASP A 76 -23.73 2.31 -5.29
C ASP A 76 -23.18 3.24 -4.21
N GLY A 77 -22.16 2.79 -3.46
CA GLY A 77 -21.45 3.58 -2.45
C GLY A 77 -20.08 4.09 -2.89
N ALA A 78 -19.72 3.95 -4.17
CA ALA A 78 -18.36 4.15 -4.67
C ALA A 78 -17.72 5.48 -4.26
N ARG A 79 -18.47 6.59 -4.29
CA ARG A 79 -17.93 7.92 -3.95
C ARG A 79 -17.48 8.02 -2.50
N GLU A 80 -18.27 7.46 -1.57
CA GLU A 80 -17.96 7.49 -0.15
C GLU A 80 -16.85 6.49 0.20
N ALA A 81 -16.95 5.26 -0.31
CA ALA A 81 -15.94 4.23 -0.12
C ALA A 81 -14.56 4.68 -0.63
N THR A 82 -14.48 5.24 -1.85
CA THR A 82 -13.21 5.69 -2.44
C THR A 82 -12.54 6.81 -1.62
N ALA A 83 -13.32 7.68 -0.99
CA ALA A 83 -12.78 8.72 -0.11
C ALA A 83 -12.05 8.17 1.12
N MET A 84 -12.38 6.96 1.56
CA MET A 84 -11.79 6.28 2.72
C MET A 84 -10.63 5.35 2.32
N MET A 85 -10.56 4.94 1.06
CA MET A 85 -9.60 3.94 0.57
C MET A 85 -8.21 4.56 0.39
N VAL A 86 -7.30 4.28 1.30
CA VAL A 86 -5.91 4.78 1.24
C VAL A 86 -5.13 3.99 0.19
N CYS A 87 -5.12 2.67 0.28
CA CYS A 87 -4.34 1.78 -0.58
C CYS A 87 -4.81 0.33 -0.47
N GLY A 88 -4.31 -0.52 -1.37
CA GLY A 88 -4.58 -1.96 -1.32
C GLY A 88 -6.00 -2.35 -1.75
N TRP A 89 -6.70 -1.50 -2.49
CA TRP A 89 -8.06 -1.73 -2.96
C TRP A 89 -8.18 -1.57 -4.48
N SER A 90 -9.01 -2.40 -5.05
CA SER A 90 -9.44 -2.26 -6.45
C SER A 90 -10.49 -1.21 -6.66
N GLY A 91 -11.03 -0.52 -7.06
CA GLY A 91 -12.28 0.31 -7.09
C GLY A 91 -13.54 -0.52 -6.78
N PRO A 92 -14.58 0.13 -6.25
CA PRO A 92 -15.87 -0.48 -5.97
C PRO A 92 -16.56 -0.97 -7.25
N VAL A 93 -17.05 -2.22 -7.21
CA VAL A 93 -17.84 -2.83 -8.27
C VAL A 93 -19.17 -3.35 -7.70
N ALA A 94 -20.02 -3.96 -8.52
CA ALA A 94 -21.39 -4.33 -8.14
C ALA A 94 -21.47 -5.24 -6.90
N ASP A 95 -20.50 -6.10 -6.67
CA ASP A 95 -20.49 -7.10 -5.60
C ASP A 95 -19.53 -6.77 -4.44
N GLY A 96 -18.85 -5.63 -4.47
CA GLY A 96 -17.91 -5.17 -3.43
C GLY A 96 -16.62 -4.63 -3.98
N THR A 97 -15.65 -4.39 -3.11
CA THR A 97 -14.31 -3.90 -3.44
C THR A 97 -13.28 -4.97 -3.10
N HIS A 98 -12.51 -5.41 -4.08
CA HIS A 98 -11.47 -6.41 -3.86
C HIS A 98 -10.24 -5.80 -3.18
N SER A 99 -9.65 -6.55 -2.24
CA SER A 99 -8.30 -6.29 -1.76
C SER A 99 -7.28 -6.51 -2.88
N LEU A 100 -6.17 -5.77 -2.84
CA LEU A 100 -5.03 -5.90 -3.73
C LEU A 100 -3.75 -5.95 -2.91
N GLY A 101 -2.90 -6.95 -3.18
CA GLY A 101 -1.65 -7.16 -2.48
C GLY A 101 -1.83 -7.81 -1.11
N GLU A 102 -0.89 -7.56 -0.23
CA GLU A 102 -0.81 -8.20 1.10
C GLU A 102 -1.51 -7.40 2.19
N THR A 103 -1.75 -6.11 1.95
CA THR A 103 -2.33 -5.16 2.92
C THR A 103 -3.27 -4.19 2.24
N SER A 104 -4.37 -3.83 2.92
CA SER A 104 -5.28 -2.75 2.52
C SER A 104 -5.55 -1.82 3.68
N ARG A 105 -5.76 -0.52 3.40
CA ARG A 105 -6.02 0.48 4.44
C ARG A 105 -7.23 1.34 4.12
N LEU A 106 -8.02 1.59 5.15
CA LEU A 106 -9.09 2.60 5.19
C LEU A 106 -8.70 3.69 6.19
N ARG A 107 -8.98 4.94 5.87
CA ARG A 107 -8.75 6.07 6.80
C ARG A 107 -10.00 6.93 6.89
N LEU A 108 -10.43 7.16 8.14
CA LEU A 108 -11.67 7.85 8.46
C LEU A 108 -11.39 9.02 9.41
N ALA A 109 -12.01 10.16 9.15
CA ALA A 109 -12.09 11.26 10.08
C ALA A 109 -13.43 11.17 10.83
N LEU A 110 -13.36 10.97 12.13
CA LEU A 110 -14.50 10.90 13.03
C LEU A 110 -14.74 12.27 13.66
N PRO A 111 -15.99 12.70 13.84
CA PRO A 111 -16.27 14.02 14.43
C PRO A 111 -15.82 14.13 15.88
N SER A 112 -15.87 13.04 16.62
CA SER A 112 -15.38 12.93 18.00
C SER A 112 -15.23 11.45 18.33
N PRO A 113 -14.14 11.01 18.97
CA PRO A 113 -14.05 9.64 19.47
C PRO A 113 -14.98 9.47 20.67
N PRO A 114 -15.75 8.36 20.73
CA PRO A 114 -16.61 8.08 21.87
C PRO A 114 -15.78 7.72 23.12
N GLY A 115 -16.40 7.83 24.29
CA GLY A 115 -15.72 7.56 25.56
C GLY A 115 -15.20 6.13 25.71
N GLU A 116 -15.91 5.14 25.20
CA GLU A 116 -15.57 3.72 25.35
C GLU A 116 -14.97 3.06 24.10
N GLY A 117 -15.18 3.64 22.93
CA GLY A 117 -14.68 3.11 21.65
C GLY A 117 -15.80 2.82 20.65
N PHE A 118 -15.52 1.95 19.68
CA PHE A 118 -16.47 1.57 18.63
C PHE A 118 -16.63 0.07 18.54
N LEU A 119 -17.82 -0.36 18.14
CA LEU A 119 -18.08 -1.67 17.56
C LEU A 119 -18.04 -1.55 16.04
N ALA A 120 -17.05 -2.18 15.41
CA ALA A 120 -16.98 -2.24 13.97
C ALA A 120 -17.69 -3.48 13.45
N THR A 121 -18.54 -3.30 12.43
CA THR A 121 -19.21 -4.36 11.70
C THR A 121 -18.80 -4.30 10.24
N LEU A 122 -18.23 -5.39 9.74
CA LEU A 122 -17.72 -5.53 8.38
C LEU A 122 -18.46 -6.69 7.69
N GLN A 123 -18.99 -6.44 6.50
CA GLN A 123 -19.38 -7.53 5.62
C GLN A 123 -18.27 -7.79 4.62
N MET A 124 -17.75 -9.00 4.63
CA MET A 124 -16.66 -9.43 3.76
C MET A 124 -16.95 -10.79 3.15
N ALA A 125 -16.35 -11.07 1.99
CA ALA A 125 -16.40 -12.39 1.37
C ALA A 125 -14.97 -12.81 1.01
N ALA A 126 -14.64 -14.10 1.12
CA ALA A 126 -13.35 -14.61 0.69
C ALA A 126 -13.25 -14.66 -0.83
N VAL A 127 -12.08 -14.32 -1.36
CA VAL A 127 -11.68 -14.75 -2.70
C VAL A 127 -11.06 -16.12 -2.54
N ILE A 128 -11.62 -17.13 -3.18
CA ILE A 128 -11.17 -18.51 -3.10
C ILE A 128 -10.76 -19.05 -4.46
N ARG A 129 -9.75 -19.92 -4.46
CA ARG A 129 -9.31 -20.70 -5.62
C ARG A 129 -8.70 -21.99 -5.10
N PRO A 130 -9.20 -23.17 -5.49
CA PRO A 130 -8.59 -24.43 -5.06
C PRO A 130 -7.08 -24.46 -5.33
N PRO A 131 -6.27 -24.98 -4.43
CA PRO A 131 -6.67 -25.61 -3.15
C PRO A 131 -7.02 -24.63 -2.01
N GLN A 132 -6.85 -23.29 -2.19
CA GLN A 132 -7.12 -22.28 -1.18
C GLN A 132 -8.64 -22.03 -1.07
N LEU A 133 -9.26 -22.55 -0.02
CA LEU A 133 -10.72 -22.47 0.21
C LEU A 133 -11.12 -21.50 1.32
N SER A 134 -10.16 -20.87 1.97
CA SER A 134 -10.40 -19.88 3.00
C SER A 134 -9.36 -18.76 2.94
N GLN A 135 -9.68 -17.62 3.54
CA GLN A 135 -8.79 -16.46 3.64
C GLN A 135 -8.73 -16.00 5.10
N ARG A 136 -7.54 -15.88 5.64
CA ARG A 136 -7.32 -15.20 6.92
C ARG A 136 -7.19 -13.71 6.68
N VAL A 137 -7.79 -12.94 7.58
CA VAL A 137 -7.70 -11.47 7.59
C VAL A 137 -7.33 -11.04 9.00
N VAL A 138 -6.21 -10.35 9.13
CA VAL A 138 -5.81 -9.71 10.39
C VAL A 138 -6.25 -8.26 10.30
N ILE A 139 -6.96 -7.77 11.31
CA ILE A 139 -7.52 -6.41 11.35
C ILE A 139 -6.87 -5.65 12.50
N SER A 140 -6.28 -4.50 12.16
CA SER A 140 -5.66 -3.58 13.10
C SER A 140 -6.32 -2.20 13.02
N ALA A 141 -6.34 -1.46 14.11
CA ALA A 141 -6.74 -0.05 14.13
C ALA A 141 -5.61 0.79 14.71
N ASN A 142 -5.16 1.82 13.95
CA ASN A 142 -4.05 2.68 14.32
C ASN A 142 -2.80 1.92 14.79
N GLY A 143 -2.46 0.81 14.10
CA GLY A 143 -1.33 -0.06 14.42
C GLY A 143 -1.57 -1.06 15.56
N VAL A 144 -2.71 -1.01 16.25
CA VAL A 144 -3.08 -1.98 17.28
C VAL A 144 -3.84 -3.15 16.66
N ARG A 145 -3.28 -4.36 16.71
CA ARG A 145 -3.97 -5.56 16.23
C ARG A 145 -5.18 -5.86 17.10
N LEU A 146 -6.36 -5.96 16.49
CA LEU A 146 -7.64 -6.14 17.19
C LEU A 146 -8.24 -7.53 17.00
N HIS A 147 -8.20 -8.05 15.78
CA HIS A 147 -8.94 -9.25 15.43
C HIS A 147 -8.26 -10.04 14.32
N GLN A 148 -8.54 -11.35 14.29
CA GLN A 148 -8.22 -12.20 13.15
C GLN A 148 -9.46 -13.01 12.78
N ALA A 149 -9.93 -12.82 11.55
CA ALA A 149 -11.04 -13.59 11.00
C ALA A 149 -10.55 -14.62 9.99
N THR A 150 -11.27 -15.74 9.88
CA THR A 150 -11.12 -16.71 8.78
C THR A 150 -12.43 -16.75 8.00
N LEU A 151 -12.36 -16.37 6.73
CA LEU A 151 -13.50 -16.35 5.82
C LEU A 151 -13.47 -17.61 4.95
N SER A 152 -14.54 -18.41 5.01
CA SER A 152 -14.62 -19.72 4.34
C SER A 152 -15.61 -19.64 3.18
N GLY A 153 -15.21 -19.04 2.06
CA GLY A 153 -16.01 -19.06 0.84
C GLY A 153 -16.48 -17.67 0.35
N PRO A 154 -17.14 -17.65 -0.81
CA PRO A 154 -17.53 -16.42 -1.49
C PRO A 154 -18.79 -15.76 -0.95
N ALA A 155 -19.51 -16.42 -0.04
CA ALA A 155 -20.71 -15.85 0.59
C ALA A 155 -20.33 -14.74 1.57
N PRO A 156 -21.11 -13.64 1.65
CA PRO A 156 -20.85 -12.58 2.60
C PRO A 156 -20.89 -13.10 4.05
N THR A 157 -19.84 -12.78 4.80
CA THR A 157 -19.71 -13.09 6.22
C THR A 157 -19.63 -11.77 6.99
N THR A 158 -20.35 -11.68 8.09
CA THR A 158 -20.28 -10.54 8.99
C THR A 158 -19.19 -10.78 10.03
N VAL A 159 -18.24 -9.87 10.10
CA VAL A 159 -17.19 -9.83 11.12
C VAL A 159 -17.43 -8.63 12.01
N THR A 160 -17.51 -8.86 13.31
CA THR A 160 -17.73 -7.81 14.31
C THR A 160 -16.53 -7.78 15.27
N LEU A 161 -16.00 -6.59 15.54
CA LEU A 161 -14.87 -6.41 16.44
C LEU A 161 -14.97 -5.09 17.20
N ALA A 162 -14.50 -5.08 18.44
CA ALA A 162 -14.38 -3.86 19.24
C ALA A 162 -13.11 -3.11 18.90
N ILE A 163 -13.21 -1.79 18.73
CA ILE A 163 -12.09 -0.86 18.65
C ILE A 163 -12.07 -0.09 19.97
N PRO A 164 -11.18 -0.42 20.90
CA PRO A 164 -11.17 0.20 22.21
C PRO A 164 -10.75 1.68 22.13
N ARG A 165 -11.18 2.50 23.09
CA ARG A 165 -10.81 3.92 23.14
C ARG A 165 -9.29 4.14 23.08
N ALA A 166 -8.51 3.23 23.69
CA ALA A 166 -7.04 3.31 23.69
C ALA A 166 -6.40 3.19 22.28
N ALA A 167 -7.12 2.62 21.30
CA ALA A 167 -6.67 2.54 19.91
C ALA A 167 -7.08 3.78 19.08
N LEU A 168 -7.80 4.75 19.67
CA LEU A 168 -8.30 5.95 19.00
C LEU A 168 -7.52 7.18 19.45
N PRO A 169 -6.83 7.90 18.55
CA PRO A 169 -6.19 9.16 18.90
C PRO A 169 -7.23 10.26 19.11
N ASP A 170 -6.88 11.28 19.88
CA ASP A 170 -7.76 12.43 20.16
C ASP A 170 -8.06 13.27 18.90
N SER A 171 -7.24 13.15 17.87
CA SER A 171 -7.48 13.76 16.56
C SER A 171 -8.74 13.26 15.85
N GLY A 172 -9.36 12.18 16.32
CA GLY A 172 -10.47 11.53 15.64
C GLY A 172 -10.09 10.80 14.35
N MET A 173 -8.80 10.63 14.06
CA MET A 173 -8.34 9.89 12.88
C MET A 173 -8.29 8.40 13.19
N LEU A 174 -9.07 7.61 12.45
CA LEU A 174 -9.06 6.16 12.54
C LEU A 174 -8.51 5.57 11.23
N GLU A 175 -7.39 4.86 11.33
CA GLU A 175 -6.89 4.02 10.26
C GLU A 175 -7.16 2.55 10.57
N ILE A 176 -7.81 1.85 9.64
CA ILE A 176 -8.07 0.42 9.73
C ILE A 176 -7.21 -0.26 8.68
N GLU A 177 -6.37 -1.17 9.12
CA GLU A 177 -5.50 -1.97 8.28
C GLU A 177 -5.97 -3.42 8.25
N PHE A 178 -5.92 -4.01 7.06
CA PHE A 178 -6.25 -5.41 6.80
C PHE A 178 -5.03 -6.08 6.20
N ASP A 179 -4.48 -7.10 6.88
CA ASP A 179 -3.39 -7.92 6.37
C ASP A 179 -3.90 -9.26 5.90
N TYR A 180 -3.34 -9.75 4.79
CA TYR A 180 -3.80 -10.94 4.08
C TYR A 180 -2.68 -11.98 3.95
N PRO A 181 -2.46 -12.84 4.95
CA PRO A 181 -1.39 -13.83 4.89
C PRO A 181 -1.59 -14.93 3.83
N ASP A 182 -2.82 -15.09 3.32
CA ASP A 182 -3.20 -16.16 2.40
C ASP A 182 -3.56 -15.65 0.98
N GLY A 183 -3.00 -14.52 0.57
CA GLY A 183 -3.33 -13.86 -0.70
C GLY A 183 -3.17 -14.77 -1.92
N ILE A 184 -4.17 -14.75 -2.84
CA ILE A 184 -4.19 -15.57 -4.05
C ILE A 184 -3.67 -14.78 -5.25
N ALA A 185 -2.60 -15.28 -5.88
CA ALA A 185 -2.08 -14.72 -7.12
C ALA A 185 -3.12 -14.79 -8.24
N GLN A 186 -3.28 -13.70 -9.00
CA GLN A 186 -4.23 -13.65 -10.11
C GLN A 186 -3.75 -14.47 -11.30
N SER A 187 -2.45 -14.58 -11.50
CA SER A 187 -1.81 -15.49 -12.46
C SER A 187 -0.43 -15.89 -11.95
N PRO A 188 0.18 -16.99 -12.44
CA PRO A 188 1.53 -17.40 -12.05
C PRO A 188 2.62 -16.36 -12.35
N ALA A 189 2.38 -15.48 -13.31
CA ALA A 189 3.29 -14.40 -13.70
C ALA A 189 2.94 -13.04 -13.06
N ALA A 190 1.84 -12.95 -12.30
CA ALA A 190 1.44 -11.71 -11.66
C ALA A 190 2.33 -11.40 -10.45
N SER A 191 2.69 -10.14 -10.30
CA SER A 191 3.32 -9.66 -9.07
C SER A 191 2.37 -9.83 -7.88
N ASN A 192 2.93 -10.08 -6.68
CA ASN A 192 2.17 -10.20 -5.42
C ASN A 192 1.28 -9.00 -5.12
N ILE A 193 1.61 -7.82 -5.65
CA ILE A 193 0.80 -6.60 -5.50
C ILE A 193 -0.62 -6.74 -6.07
N TYR A 194 -0.89 -7.73 -6.91
CA TYR A 194 -2.22 -8.00 -7.47
C TYR A 194 -2.91 -9.19 -6.82
N ASN A 195 -2.31 -9.80 -5.78
CA ASN A 195 -2.97 -10.85 -5.04
C ASN A 195 -4.32 -10.37 -4.52
N ARG A 196 -5.29 -11.25 -4.50
CA ARG A 196 -6.61 -10.99 -3.93
C ARG A 196 -6.89 -11.93 -2.77
N SER A 197 -7.52 -11.40 -1.75
CA SER A 197 -7.85 -12.18 -0.55
C SER A 197 -9.33 -12.06 -0.20
N ILE A 198 -9.84 -10.85 -0.19
CA ILE A 198 -11.24 -10.60 0.17
C ILE A 198 -11.93 -9.63 -0.80
N LYS A 199 -13.26 -9.62 -0.68
CA LYS A 199 -14.12 -8.49 -1.05
C LYS A 199 -14.67 -7.85 0.21
N LEU A 200 -14.45 -6.54 0.37
CA LEU A 200 -15.16 -5.74 1.36
C LEU A 200 -16.47 -5.26 0.73
N ILE A 201 -17.58 -5.49 1.42
CA ILE A 201 -18.94 -5.23 0.90
C ILE A 201 -19.56 -4.03 1.61
N SER A 202 -19.45 -3.99 2.93
CA SER A 202 -19.90 -2.86 3.73
C SER A 202 -19.09 -2.72 5.03
N PHE A 203 -19.14 -1.52 5.59
CA PHE A 203 -18.48 -1.15 6.82
C PHE A 203 -19.39 -0.25 7.66
N ARG A 204 -19.44 -0.49 8.97
CA ARG A 204 -20.17 0.33 9.93
C ARG A 204 -19.43 0.39 11.26
N LEU A 205 -19.46 1.56 11.90
CA LEU A 205 -19.02 1.77 13.28
C LEU A 205 -20.23 2.25 14.09
N ASP A 206 -20.48 1.59 15.19
CA ASP A 206 -21.41 2.02 16.23
C ASP A 206 -20.62 2.39 17.48
N ALA A 207 -20.99 3.48 18.18
CA ALA A 207 -20.38 3.82 19.46
C ALA A 207 -20.71 2.71 20.50
N LEU A 208 -19.72 2.36 21.32
CA LEU A 208 -19.88 1.47 22.48
C LEU A 208 -20.48 2.21 23.66
#